data_c39a0186d5598ecad6a79a1316c59e94
#
_entry.id   c39a0186d5598ecad6a79a1316c59e94
#
_cell.length_a   1.000
_cell.length_b   1.000
_cell.length_c   1.000
_cell.angle_alpha   90.00
_cell.angle_beta   90.00
_cell.angle_gamma   90.00
#
_symmetry.space_group_name_H-M   'P 1'
#
loop_
_entity.id
_entity.type
_entity.pdbx_description
1 polymer ?
#
loop_
_entity_poly.entity_id
_entity_poly.type
_entity_poly.pdbx_seq_one_letter_code
_entity_poly.pdbx_strand_id
1 'polypeptide(L)'
;PVLSPYIRHYWILQDDAAVSVSERTFPIGCMQLVFHKGKQLFLQNDLKLQPQSFICGQSIGFSDVLSTGRIEMITVVFQPYATKALLHIPVHLFHGKDVAMDEVEDVELSDLAKQVTDTSDNIVCIRLIEQFFLRRLYAFSGYNLKRMSAVFQEINLQPQINIPQLSEAACLSSKQFGRVFADYVGTTPKEYLRIVRMQRALFL
;
A
#
# COMPACT_ATOMS: atom_id res chain seq x y z
N PRO A 1 -14.32 -3.60 11.38
CA PRO A 1 -14.30 -2.44 12.30
C PRO A 1 -12.93 -2.20 12.93
N VAL A 2 -12.22 -3.26 13.44
CA VAL A 2 -10.92 -3.09 14.12
C VAL A 2 -9.81 -2.66 13.14
N LEU A 3 -9.81 -3.18 11.93
CA LEU A 3 -8.81 -2.90 10.89
C LEU A 3 -9.11 -1.63 10.07
N SER A 4 -10.29 -1.03 10.17
CA SER A 4 -10.67 0.15 9.36
C SER A 4 -9.76 1.39 9.53
N PRO A 5 -9.10 1.64 10.70
CA PRO A 5 -8.11 2.70 10.80
C PRO A 5 -6.79 2.41 10.08
N TYR A 6 -6.56 1.17 9.63
CA TYR A 6 -5.30 0.70 9.07
C TYR A 6 -5.42 0.26 7.62
N ILE A 7 -6.56 -0.35 7.24
CA ILE A 7 -6.86 -0.79 5.88
C ILE A 7 -7.91 0.15 5.30
N ARG A 8 -7.56 0.77 4.18
CA ARG A 8 -8.43 1.71 3.47
C ARG A 8 -9.56 0.97 2.77
N HIS A 9 -9.23 -0.06 1.99
CA HIS A 9 -10.17 -0.96 1.34
C HIS A 9 -9.45 -2.21 0.81
N TYR A 10 -10.23 -3.22 0.48
CA TYR A 10 -9.84 -4.34 -0.36
C TYR A 10 -10.35 -4.09 -1.77
N TRP A 11 -9.53 -4.44 -2.75
CA TRP A 11 -9.90 -4.39 -4.14
C TRP A 11 -9.78 -5.80 -4.73
N ILE A 12 -10.87 -6.29 -5.33
CA ILE A 12 -10.92 -7.59 -6.02
C ILE A 12 -11.17 -7.28 -7.48
N LEU A 13 -10.23 -7.67 -8.34
CA LEU A 13 -10.31 -7.52 -9.78
C LEU A 13 -10.35 -8.89 -10.42
N GLN A 14 -11.39 -9.13 -11.22
CA GLN A 14 -11.55 -10.33 -12.02
C GLN A 14 -11.90 -9.93 -13.46
N ASP A 15 -11.15 -10.45 -14.42
CA ASP A 15 -11.41 -10.26 -15.84
C ASP A 15 -10.99 -11.51 -16.60
N ASP A 16 -11.94 -12.11 -17.31
CA ASP A 16 -11.73 -13.29 -18.16
C ASP A 16 -11.51 -12.90 -19.63
N ALA A 17 -11.33 -11.60 -19.94
CA ALA A 17 -11.16 -11.14 -21.30
C ALA A 17 -9.98 -11.82 -22.00
N ALA A 18 -10.23 -12.35 -23.19
CA ALA A 18 -9.22 -12.99 -24.02
C ALA A 18 -8.24 -11.97 -24.67
N VAL A 19 -8.56 -10.69 -24.60
CA VAL A 19 -7.78 -9.60 -25.21
C VAL A 19 -6.91 -8.96 -24.13
N SER A 20 -5.61 -8.81 -24.44
CA SER A 20 -4.70 -8.10 -23.56
C SER A 20 -5.13 -6.63 -23.38
N VAL A 21 -5.29 -6.21 -22.12
CA VAL A 21 -5.66 -4.84 -21.76
C VAL A 21 -4.42 -4.15 -21.21
N SER A 22 -4.12 -2.98 -21.78
CA SER A 22 -3.05 -2.10 -21.29
C SER A 22 -3.66 -0.95 -20.51
N GLU A 23 -3.23 -0.79 -19.27
CA GLU A 23 -3.74 0.23 -18.36
C GLU A 23 -2.60 1.03 -17.74
N ARG A 24 -2.85 2.32 -17.53
CA ARG A 24 -1.93 3.19 -16.81
C ARG A 24 -2.37 3.35 -15.36
N THR A 25 -1.51 2.97 -14.44
CA THR A 25 -1.71 3.12 -13.00
C THR A 25 -0.98 4.34 -12.49
N PHE A 26 -1.64 5.10 -11.62
CA PHE A 26 -1.10 6.31 -11.00
C PHE A 26 -0.82 6.09 -9.51
N PRO A 27 0.16 6.82 -8.93
CA PRO A 27 0.42 6.77 -7.50
C PRO A 27 -0.83 7.11 -6.69
N ILE A 28 -1.20 6.23 -5.76
CA ILE A 28 -2.37 6.43 -4.88
C ILE A 28 -2.01 6.95 -3.49
N GLY A 29 -0.72 7.11 -3.21
CA GLY A 29 -0.23 7.55 -1.91
C GLY A 29 -0.38 6.51 -0.80
N CYS A 30 -0.56 5.24 -1.15
CA CYS A 30 -0.73 4.13 -0.22
C CYS A 30 0.17 2.96 -0.66
N MET A 31 0.71 2.25 0.31
CA MET A 31 1.29 0.93 0.03
C MET A 31 0.18 -0.11 -0.11
N GLN A 32 0.49 -1.19 -0.81
CA GLN A 32 -0.47 -2.25 -1.10
C GLN A 32 0.17 -3.62 -0.90
N LEU A 33 -0.65 -4.61 -0.53
CA LEU A 33 -0.34 -6.03 -0.77
C LEU A 33 -1.16 -6.50 -1.95
N VAL A 34 -0.51 -7.13 -2.90
CA VAL A 34 -1.12 -7.63 -4.13
C VAL A 34 -0.93 -9.15 -4.20
N PHE A 35 -2.01 -9.85 -4.51
CA PHE A 35 -2.05 -11.31 -4.69
C PHE A 35 -2.66 -11.60 -6.06
N HIS A 36 -1.86 -12.08 -7.01
CA HIS A 36 -2.34 -12.58 -8.28
C HIS A 36 -2.80 -14.04 -8.12
N LYS A 37 -4.08 -14.29 -8.21
CA LYS A 37 -4.69 -15.63 -8.26
C LYS A 37 -4.81 -16.14 -9.70
N GLY A 38 -4.90 -15.22 -10.66
CA GLY A 38 -4.82 -15.47 -12.09
C GLY A 38 -3.41 -15.26 -12.65
N LYS A 39 -3.33 -14.78 -13.89
CA LYS A 39 -2.06 -14.42 -14.52
C LYS A 39 -1.52 -13.10 -13.96
N GLN A 40 -0.20 -13.05 -13.80
CA GLN A 40 0.50 -11.85 -13.36
C GLN A 40 0.42 -10.76 -14.43
N LEU A 41 0.41 -9.50 -14.00
CA LEU A 41 0.49 -8.36 -14.90
C LEU A 41 1.96 -8.15 -15.34
N PHE A 42 2.14 -7.66 -16.55
CA PHE A 42 3.44 -7.29 -17.09
C PHE A 42 3.65 -5.79 -16.94
N LEU A 43 4.73 -5.39 -16.29
CA LEU A 43 5.14 -3.98 -16.18
C LEU A 43 5.86 -3.59 -17.47
N GLN A 44 5.24 -2.74 -18.31
CA GLN A 44 5.78 -2.33 -19.59
C GLN A 44 7.02 -1.44 -19.42
N ASN A 45 7.04 -0.60 -18.40
CA ASN A 45 8.16 0.31 -18.14
C ASN A 45 9.44 -0.45 -17.75
N ASP A 46 9.30 -1.55 -17.00
CA ASP A 46 10.40 -2.35 -16.46
C ASP A 46 10.69 -3.61 -17.28
N LEU A 47 9.85 -3.90 -18.28
CA LEU A 47 9.92 -5.10 -19.13
C LEU A 47 9.94 -6.40 -18.30
N LYS A 48 9.15 -6.50 -17.26
CA LYS A 48 9.09 -7.66 -16.37
C LYS A 48 7.66 -7.99 -15.92
N LEU A 49 7.44 -9.25 -15.53
CA LEU A 49 6.23 -9.67 -14.83
C LEU A 49 6.27 -9.18 -13.38
N GLN A 50 5.12 -8.79 -12.85
CA GLN A 50 4.97 -8.60 -11.41
C GLN A 50 5.13 -9.95 -10.68
N PRO A 51 5.63 -9.98 -9.42
CA PRO A 51 5.62 -11.20 -8.63
C PRO A 51 4.20 -11.72 -8.40
N GLN A 52 4.05 -13.02 -8.11
CA GLN A 52 2.75 -13.65 -7.83
C GLN A 52 2.04 -13.00 -6.64
N SER A 53 2.81 -12.72 -5.59
CA SER A 53 2.35 -11.96 -4.43
C SER A 53 3.45 -11.00 -4.00
N PHE A 54 3.12 -9.73 -3.79
CA PHE A 54 4.13 -8.72 -3.54
C PHE A 54 3.61 -7.55 -2.69
N ILE A 55 4.56 -6.83 -2.12
CA ILE A 55 4.36 -5.55 -1.49
C ILE A 55 4.64 -4.48 -2.54
N CYS A 56 3.61 -3.72 -2.92
CA CYS A 56 3.77 -2.53 -3.76
C CYS A 56 4.07 -1.34 -2.85
N GLY A 57 5.28 -0.81 -2.97
CA GLY A 57 5.75 0.34 -2.19
C GLY A 57 5.18 1.67 -2.70
N GLN A 58 5.46 2.74 -1.98
CA GLN A 58 5.09 4.09 -2.43
C GLN A 58 5.79 4.45 -3.74
N SER A 59 5.01 4.76 -4.76
CA SER A 59 5.50 5.26 -6.06
C SER A 59 5.19 6.75 -6.21
N ILE A 60 6.02 7.45 -6.97
CA ILE A 60 5.82 8.87 -7.35
C ILE A 60 5.56 9.04 -8.85
N GLY A 61 5.73 7.98 -9.64
CA GLY A 61 5.49 7.94 -11.08
C GLY A 61 4.34 7.01 -11.44
N PHE A 62 3.89 7.09 -12.69
CA PHE A 62 2.94 6.13 -13.24
C PHE A 62 3.64 4.84 -13.66
N SER A 63 2.87 3.76 -13.78
CA SER A 63 3.31 2.50 -14.36
C SER A 63 2.30 2.05 -15.41
N ASP A 64 2.78 1.59 -16.55
CA ASP A 64 1.94 0.99 -17.58
C ASP A 64 1.97 -0.54 -17.38
N VAL A 65 0.79 -1.12 -17.16
CA VAL A 65 0.60 -2.54 -16.94
C VAL A 65 -0.15 -3.18 -18.10
N LEU A 66 0.22 -4.40 -18.43
CA LEU A 66 -0.41 -5.19 -19.48
C LEU A 66 -0.90 -6.51 -18.90
N SER A 67 -2.15 -6.87 -19.18
CA SER A 67 -2.66 -8.20 -18.82
C SER A 67 -2.00 -9.29 -19.70
N THR A 68 -1.62 -10.40 -19.06
CA THR A 68 -0.99 -11.55 -19.76
C THR A 68 -1.96 -12.73 -19.92
N GLY A 69 -3.22 -12.51 -19.62
CA GLY A 69 -4.32 -13.50 -19.67
C GLY A 69 -5.37 -13.19 -18.61
N ARG A 70 -6.10 -14.21 -18.16
CA ARG A 70 -7.13 -14.08 -17.13
C ARG A 70 -6.58 -13.35 -15.89
N ILE A 71 -7.22 -12.24 -15.55
CA ILE A 71 -6.91 -11.48 -14.34
C ILE A 71 -7.80 -12.00 -13.21
N GLU A 72 -7.18 -12.35 -12.10
CA GLU A 72 -7.84 -12.57 -10.83
C GLU A 72 -6.87 -12.12 -9.75
N MET A 73 -7.18 -11.02 -9.06
CA MET A 73 -6.27 -10.48 -8.06
C MET A 73 -7.03 -9.89 -6.87
N ILE A 74 -6.40 -9.97 -5.72
CA ILE A 74 -6.83 -9.30 -4.50
C ILE A 74 -5.75 -8.30 -4.11
N THR A 75 -6.16 -7.08 -3.84
CA THR A 75 -5.26 -6.02 -3.37
C THR A 75 -5.76 -5.48 -2.03
N VAL A 76 -4.87 -5.44 -1.05
CA VAL A 76 -5.10 -4.75 0.23
C VAL A 76 -4.47 -3.38 0.15
N VAL A 77 -5.27 -2.34 0.22
CA VAL A 77 -4.79 -0.95 0.21
C VAL A 77 -4.76 -0.44 1.64
N PHE A 78 -3.57 -0.11 2.13
CA PHE A 78 -3.37 0.38 3.49
C PHE A 78 -3.72 1.86 3.61
N GLN A 79 -4.06 2.31 4.83
CA GLN A 79 -3.90 3.72 5.14
C GLN A 79 -2.41 4.10 5.02
N PRO A 80 -2.10 5.31 4.52
CA PRO A 80 -0.72 5.67 4.17
C PRO A 80 0.32 5.48 5.30
N TYR A 81 -0.12 5.57 6.55
CA TYR A 81 0.72 5.46 7.75
C TYR A 81 0.67 4.10 8.44
N ALA A 82 -0.15 3.16 7.93
CA ALA A 82 -0.50 1.95 8.69
C ALA A 82 0.39 0.74 8.37
N THR A 83 1.05 0.72 7.22
CA THR A 83 1.82 -0.44 6.73
C THR A 83 2.86 -0.91 7.75
N LYS A 84 3.60 0.03 8.35
CA LYS A 84 4.59 -0.29 9.37
C LYS A 84 3.98 -1.00 10.59
N ALA A 85 2.78 -0.59 11.00
CA ALA A 85 2.08 -1.18 12.15
C ALA A 85 1.56 -2.60 11.88
N LEU A 86 1.25 -2.91 10.63
CA LEU A 86 0.68 -4.19 10.23
C LEU A 86 1.73 -5.19 9.72
N LEU A 87 2.76 -4.71 9.02
CA LEU A 87 3.78 -5.57 8.44
C LEU A 87 5.07 -5.61 9.26
N HIS A 88 5.29 -4.66 10.18
CA HIS A 88 6.50 -4.53 11.01
C HIS A 88 7.80 -4.43 10.20
N ILE A 89 7.71 -3.88 8.98
CA ILE A 89 8.84 -3.74 8.05
C ILE A 89 9.30 -2.28 7.95
N PRO A 90 10.55 -2.04 7.56
CA PRO A 90 11.05 -0.69 7.28
C PRO A 90 10.51 -0.18 5.92
N VAL A 91 9.33 0.46 5.92
CA VAL A 91 8.57 0.83 4.71
C VAL A 91 9.35 1.67 3.69
N HIS A 92 10.35 2.45 4.13
CA HIS A 92 11.18 3.24 3.23
C HIS A 92 12.04 2.40 2.26
N LEU A 93 12.30 1.13 2.57
CA LEU A 93 13.04 0.21 1.68
C LEU A 93 12.22 -0.22 0.46
N PHE A 94 10.91 -0.06 0.52
CA PHE A 94 9.97 -0.44 -0.54
C PHE A 94 9.64 0.72 -1.50
N HIS A 95 10.22 1.90 -1.28
CA HIS A 95 9.93 3.07 -2.11
C HIS A 95 10.22 2.82 -3.59
N GLY A 96 9.20 2.99 -4.44
CA GLY A 96 9.28 2.79 -5.89
C GLY A 96 9.52 1.34 -6.34
N LYS A 97 9.24 0.35 -5.49
CA LYS A 97 9.50 -1.06 -5.77
C LYS A 97 8.27 -1.93 -5.54
N ASP A 98 8.14 -2.94 -6.37
CA ASP A 98 7.33 -4.13 -6.13
C ASP A 98 8.28 -5.24 -5.63
N VAL A 99 8.14 -5.63 -4.35
CA VAL A 99 9.00 -6.63 -3.70
C VAL A 99 8.18 -7.88 -3.45
N ALA A 100 8.63 -9.01 -3.96
CA ALA A 100 7.95 -10.29 -3.77
C ALA A 100 7.87 -10.65 -2.28
N MET A 101 6.76 -11.24 -1.84
CA MET A 101 6.56 -11.55 -0.41
C MET A 101 7.52 -12.61 0.10
N ASP A 102 8.02 -13.48 -0.75
CA ASP A 102 9.03 -14.50 -0.44
C ASP A 102 10.46 -13.93 -0.37
N GLU A 103 10.70 -12.71 -0.90
CA GLU A 103 11.95 -11.97 -0.72
C GLU A 103 12.00 -11.21 0.62
N VAL A 104 10.88 -11.10 1.32
CA VAL A 104 10.81 -10.49 2.65
C VAL A 104 11.09 -11.58 3.68
N GLU A 105 12.00 -11.32 4.62
CA GLU A 105 12.32 -12.27 5.72
C GLU A 105 11.15 -12.36 6.73
N ASP A 106 10.00 -12.82 6.25
CA ASP A 106 8.75 -12.96 7.01
C ASP A 106 7.99 -14.21 6.57
N VAL A 107 8.23 -15.30 7.30
CA VAL A 107 7.63 -16.61 7.00
C VAL A 107 6.10 -16.58 7.05
N GLU A 108 5.50 -15.86 8.02
CA GLU A 108 4.04 -15.76 8.12
C GLU A 108 3.42 -15.01 6.94
N LEU A 109 4.11 -13.99 6.40
CA LEU A 109 3.67 -13.26 5.22
C LEU A 109 3.76 -14.15 3.97
N SER A 110 4.83 -14.93 3.83
CA SER A 110 5.00 -15.88 2.73
C SER A 110 3.94 -17.00 2.79
N ASP A 111 3.61 -17.49 3.99
CA ASP A 111 2.56 -18.49 4.18
C ASP A 111 1.16 -17.90 3.87
N LEU A 112 0.90 -16.65 4.27
CA LEU A 112 -0.33 -15.96 3.89
C LEU A 112 -0.45 -15.86 2.36
N ALA A 113 0.63 -15.50 1.68
CA ALA A 113 0.65 -15.38 0.22
C ALA A 113 0.22 -16.69 -0.45
N LYS A 114 0.77 -17.82 -0.03
CA LYS A 114 0.39 -19.17 -0.52
C LYS A 114 -1.07 -19.47 -0.23
N GLN A 115 -1.52 -19.28 1.03
CA GLN A 115 -2.90 -19.56 1.41
C GLN A 115 -3.91 -18.75 0.58
N VAL A 116 -3.62 -17.47 0.32
CA VAL A 116 -4.52 -16.60 -0.47
C VAL A 116 -4.52 -17.01 -1.93
N THR A 117 -3.36 -17.34 -2.52
CA THR A 117 -3.29 -17.74 -3.94
C THR A 117 -3.90 -19.12 -4.20
N ASP A 118 -3.82 -20.04 -3.24
CA ASP A 118 -4.37 -21.39 -3.35
C ASP A 118 -5.87 -21.45 -3.04
N THR A 119 -6.45 -20.40 -2.43
CA THR A 119 -7.86 -20.34 -2.05
C THR A 119 -8.70 -19.73 -3.17
N SER A 120 -9.71 -20.46 -3.67
CA SER A 120 -10.60 -19.98 -4.74
C SER A 120 -11.61 -18.93 -4.26
N ASP A 121 -12.14 -19.06 -3.05
CA ASP A 121 -13.17 -18.17 -2.49
C ASP A 121 -12.55 -16.87 -1.97
N ASN A 122 -12.90 -15.74 -2.59
CA ASN A 122 -12.40 -14.42 -2.22
C ASN A 122 -12.82 -13.96 -0.82
N ILE A 123 -13.98 -14.42 -0.31
CA ILE A 123 -14.41 -14.10 1.06
C ILE A 123 -13.51 -14.81 2.07
N VAL A 124 -13.14 -16.06 1.79
CA VAL A 124 -12.18 -16.81 2.62
C VAL A 124 -10.81 -16.15 2.56
N CYS A 125 -10.35 -15.72 1.37
CA CYS A 125 -9.09 -14.97 1.23
C CYS A 125 -9.06 -13.72 2.11
N ILE A 126 -10.12 -12.90 2.07
CA ILE A 126 -10.22 -11.69 2.92
C ILE A 126 -10.17 -12.04 4.40
N ARG A 127 -10.85 -13.11 4.83
CA ARG A 127 -10.80 -13.56 6.24
C ARG A 127 -9.39 -13.99 6.67
N LEU A 128 -8.66 -14.70 5.83
CA LEU A 128 -7.26 -15.08 6.09
C LEU A 128 -6.38 -13.84 6.26
N ILE A 129 -6.53 -12.86 5.36
CA ILE A 129 -5.81 -11.59 5.40
C ILE A 129 -6.14 -10.80 6.68
N GLU A 130 -7.43 -10.70 7.03
CA GLU A 130 -7.86 -9.98 8.23
C GLU A 130 -7.36 -10.66 9.51
N GLN A 131 -7.40 -11.99 9.60
CA GLN A 131 -6.88 -12.74 10.75
C GLN A 131 -5.37 -12.53 10.92
N PHE A 132 -4.62 -12.53 9.82
CA PHE A 132 -3.19 -12.24 9.83
C PHE A 132 -2.91 -10.84 10.40
N PHE A 133 -3.61 -9.81 9.90
CA PHE A 133 -3.39 -8.45 10.38
C PHE A 133 -3.87 -8.22 11.82
N LEU A 134 -4.95 -8.85 12.24
CA LEU A 134 -5.42 -8.75 13.62
C LEU A 134 -4.36 -9.27 14.59
N ARG A 135 -3.73 -10.43 14.30
CA ARG A 135 -2.65 -10.95 15.16
C ARG A 135 -1.48 -9.97 15.26
N ARG A 136 -1.07 -9.38 14.14
CA ARG A 136 0.06 -8.44 14.08
C ARG A 136 -0.24 -7.11 14.75
N LEU A 137 -1.46 -6.61 14.63
CA LEU A 137 -1.87 -5.36 15.24
C LEU A 137 -1.76 -5.40 16.77
N TYR A 138 -2.11 -6.52 17.41
CA TYR A 138 -1.99 -6.66 18.85
C TYR A 138 -0.54 -6.66 19.36
N ALA A 139 0.42 -6.99 18.52
CA ALA A 139 1.84 -6.96 18.85
C ALA A 139 2.49 -5.58 18.68
N PHE A 140 1.78 -4.62 18.08
CA PHE A 140 2.33 -3.29 17.78
C PHE A 140 1.96 -2.26 18.83
N SER A 141 2.97 -1.62 19.45
CA SER A 141 2.82 -0.43 20.28
C SER A 141 3.53 0.76 19.62
N GLY A 142 2.79 1.68 19.04
CA GLY A 142 3.37 2.79 18.29
C GLY A 142 2.81 4.15 18.68
N TYR A 143 3.55 4.89 19.53
CA TYR A 143 3.20 6.28 19.87
C TYR A 143 3.11 7.19 18.64
N ASN A 144 4.03 7.04 17.69
CA ASN A 144 4.03 7.82 16.47
C ASN A 144 2.90 7.46 15.48
N LEU A 145 2.27 6.30 15.62
CA LEU A 145 1.12 5.93 14.80
C LEU A 145 -0.05 6.91 15.00
N LYS A 146 -0.34 7.28 16.25
CA LYS A 146 -1.39 8.28 16.57
C LYS A 146 -1.05 9.66 15.99
N ARG A 147 0.22 10.07 16.07
CA ARG A 147 0.68 11.33 15.47
C ARG A 147 0.50 11.33 13.96
N MET A 148 0.88 10.22 13.28
CA MET A 148 0.69 10.10 11.84
C MET A 148 -0.79 10.08 11.48
N SER A 149 -1.63 9.38 12.22
CA SER A 149 -3.08 9.42 12.01
C SER A 149 -3.63 10.85 12.04
N ALA A 150 -3.23 11.67 13.03
CA ALA A 150 -3.63 13.07 13.12
C ALA A 150 -3.13 13.90 11.91
N VAL A 151 -1.88 13.70 11.50
CA VAL A 151 -1.31 14.34 10.29
C VAL A 151 -2.14 14.03 9.04
N PHE A 152 -2.56 12.77 8.87
CA PHE A 152 -3.37 12.38 7.71
C PHE A 152 -4.81 12.91 7.77
N GLN A 153 -5.37 13.12 8.96
CA GLN A 153 -6.63 13.83 9.12
C GLN A 153 -6.51 15.27 8.62
N GLU A 154 -5.44 15.99 9.00
CA GLU A 154 -5.20 17.35 8.52
C GLU A 154 -4.99 17.41 7.00
N ILE A 155 -4.22 16.50 6.40
CA ILE A 155 -4.04 16.42 4.95
C ILE A 155 -5.39 16.23 4.22
N ASN A 156 -6.29 15.43 4.78
CA ASN A 156 -7.60 15.19 4.20
C ASN A 156 -8.52 16.41 4.31
N LEU A 157 -8.46 17.14 5.42
CA LEU A 157 -9.27 18.33 5.65
C LEU A 157 -8.76 19.54 4.85
N GLN A 158 -7.44 19.70 4.75
CA GLN A 158 -6.80 20.88 4.15
C GLN A 158 -5.81 20.48 3.05
N PRO A 159 -6.24 20.46 1.77
CA PRO A 159 -5.38 20.06 0.64
C PRO A 159 -4.13 20.91 0.44
N GLN A 160 -4.20 22.17 0.87
CA GLN A 160 -3.12 23.15 0.70
C GLN A 160 -2.20 23.25 1.94
N ILE A 161 -2.41 22.34 2.92
CA ILE A 161 -1.59 22.31 4.12
C ILE A 161 -0.10 22.22 3.78
N ASN A 162 0.74 22.91 4.54
CA ASN A 162 2.18 22.92 4.33
C ASN A 162 2.90 22.04 5.38
N ILE A 163 4.19 21.78 5.13
CA ILE A 163 4.99 20.90 6.01
C ILE A 163 5.14 21.45 7.45
N PRO A 164 5.37 22.75 7.68
CA PRO A 164 5.36 23.32 9.01
C PRO A 164 4.08 23.03 9.79
N GLN A 165 2.92 23.24 9.21
CA GLN A 165 1.62 22.95 9.83
C GLN A 165 1.45 21.46 10.15
N LEU A 166 1.90 20.55 9.27
CA LEU A 166 1.90 19.11 9.52
C LEU A 166 2.84 18.71 10.65
N SER A 167 4.01 19.35 10.76
CA SER A 167 4.95 19.08 11.86
C SER A 167 4.39 19.55 13.21
N GLU A 168 3.66 20.66 13.23
CA GLU A 168 2.94 21.16 14.39
C GLU A 168 1.82 20.20 14.81
N ALA A 169 0.98 19.75 13.86
CA ALA A 169 -0.07 18.75 14.11
C ALA A 169 0.49 17.43 14.69
N ALA A 170 1.71 17.05 14.27
CA ALA A 170 2.43 15.89 14.81
C ALA A 170 3.08 16.17 16.19
N CYS A 171 3.11 17.40 16.68
CA CYS A 171 3.89 17.82 17.84
C CYS A 171 5.37 17.44 17.72
N LEU A 172 5.99 17.70 16.55
CA LEU A 172 7.36 17.38 16.23
C LEU A 172 8.06 18.58 15.60
N SER A 173 9.39 18.70 15.78
CA SER A 173 10.17 19.60 14.95
C SER A 173 10.14 19.15 13.48
N SER A 174 10.31 20.07 12.52
CA SER A 174 10.27 19.73 11.08
C SER A 174 11.28 18.62 10.71
N LYS A 175 12.46 18.59 11.33
CA LYS A 175 13.47 17.54 11.10
C LYS A 175 13.00 16.17 11.64
N GLN A 176 12.41 16.14 12.84
CA GLN A 176 11.86 14.91 13.43
C GLN A 176 10.65 14.42 12.65
N PHE A 177 9.75 15.35 12.26
CA PHE A 177 8.58 15.05 11.45
C PHE A 177 8.96 14.38 10.14
N GLY A 178 9.93 14.95 9.39
CA GLY A 178 10.37 14.35 8.12
C GLY A 178 10.86 12.91 8.28
N ARG A 179 11.63 12.62 9.36
CA ARG A 179 12.13 11.25 9.64
C ARG A 179 10.99 10.29 10.02
N VAL A 180 10.12 10.71 10.94
CA VAL A 180 8.98 9.87 11.37
C VAL A 180 8.02 9.63 10.21
N PHE A 181 7.75 10.65 9.41
CA PHE A 181 6.89 10.53 8.25
C PHE A 181 7.46 9.52 7.23
N ALA A 182 8.72 9.65 6.86
CA ALA A 182 9.37 8.72 5.93
C ALA A 182 9.41 7.28 6.48
N ASP A 183 9.60 7.10 7.78
CA ASP A 183 9.60 5.81 8.46
C ASP A 183 8.23 5.11 8.45
N TYR A 184 7.13 5.88 8.47
CA TYR A 184 5.75 5.34 8.48
C TYR A 184 5.12 5.25 7.09
N VAL A 185 5.47 6.18 6.20
CA VAL A 185 4.81 6.35 4.89
C VAL A 185 5.66 5.83 3.73
N GLY A 186 6.98 5.71 3.93
CA GLY A 186 7.90 5.22 2.91
C GLY A 186 8.33 6.29 1.90
N THR A 187 7.91 7.55 2.07
CA THR A 187 8.31 8.68 1.20
C THR A 187 8.40 9.97 2.01
N THR A 188 8.93 11.04 1.41
CA THR A 188 9.03 12.34 2.10
C THR A 188 7.68 13.05 2.17
N PRO A 189 7.44 13.92 3.17
CA PRO A 189 6.21 14.72 3.23
C PRO A 189 5.96 15.54 1.95
N LYS A 190 7.02 16.06 1.34
CA LYS A 190 6.93 16.86 0.11
C LYS A 190 6.44 16.02 -1.08
N GLU A 191 7.00 14.83 -1.26
CA GLU A 191 6.60 13.91 -2.33
C GLU A 191 5.17 13.43 -2.11
N TYR A 192 4.82 13.08 -0.88
CA TYR A 192 3.46 12.66 -0.54
C TYR A 192 2.42 13.75 -0.88
N LEU A 193 2.66 15.01 -0.48
CA LEU A 193 1.76 16.11 -0.81
C LEU A 193 1.64 16.37 -2.32
N ARG A 194 2.68 16.06 -3.11
CA ARG A 194 2.59 16.10 -4.58
C ARG A 194 1.62 15.03 -5.10
N ILE A 195 1.69 13.80 -4.56
CA ILE A 195 0.75 12.73 -4.91
C ILE A 195 -0.69 13.15 -4.57
N VAL A 196 -0.93 13.68 -3.36
CA VAL A 196 -2.26 14.15 -2.93
C VAL A 196 -2.82 15.21 -3.88
N ARG A 197 -2.01 16.18 -4.27
CA ARG A 197 -2.43 17.24 -5.22
C ARG A 197 -2.72 16.68 -6.60
N MET A 198 -1.90 15.76 -7.08
CA MET A 198 -2.12 15.07 -8.36
C MET A 198 -3.43 14.28 -8.34
N GLN A 199 -3.64 13.46 -7.31
CA GLN A 199 -4.87 12.67 -7.16
C GLN A 199 -6.12 13.55 -7.17
N ARG A 200 -6.09 14.67 -6.48
CA ARG A 200 -7.22 15.61 -6.49
C ARG A 200 -7.45 16.25 -7.86
N ALA A 201 -6.39 16.57 -8.60
CA ALA A 201 -6.51 17.12 -9.95
C ALA A 201 -7.07 16.10 -10.97
N LEU A 202 -6.87 14.80 -10.74
CA LEU A 202 -7.42 13.74 -11.60
C LEU A 202 -8.91 13.48 -11.36
N PHE A 203 -9.45 13.84 -10.19
CA PHE A 203 -10.85 13.61 -9.80
C PHE A 203 -11.71 14.88 -9.76
N LEU A 204 -11.18 16.03 -10.24
CA LEU A 204 -11.92 17.26 -10.50
C LEU A 204 -12.45 17.28 -11.93
#